data_f86f31166aa0ce1c4e89c7b08fe0f10f
#
_entry.id   f86f31166aa0ce1c4e89c7b08fe0f10f
#
_cell.length_a   1.000
_cell.length_b   1.000
_cell.length_c   1.000
_cell.angle_alpha   90.00
_cell.angle_beta   90.00
_cell.angle_gamma   90.00
#
_symmetry.space_group_name_H-M   'P 1'
#
loop_
_entity.id
_entity.type
_entity.pdbx_description
1 polymer ?
#
loop_
_entity_poly.entity_id
_entity_poly.type
_entity_poly.pdbx_seq_one_letter_code
_entity_poly.pdbx_strand_id
1 'polypeptide(L)'
;MFKLKSCSIIVNTLQSAAKYSAASSPLQLTLAILKPDLVQHPPNLQKVHQIIVDEKFLIVRSKYLSLSRSRAEDFYAEHKGKFFYNRLVTYMSSGRCQALVLARPGAIGHWRQLMGPTKVFSTRFTQPASIRGQFGLTDTRNSGHGSDSEQTAAREIHFFFPEFDVQEWNAGDRGAFETGCVTFDEIDYIHRTMNKSPAPLTSRD
;
A
#
# COMPACT_ATOMS: atom_id res chain seq x y z
N MET A 1 -9.61 20.85 -35.48
CA MET A 1 -10.35 19.60 -35.22
C MET A 1 -9.32 18.50 -34.94
N PHE A 2 -8.75 18.47 -33.72
CA PHE A 2 -7.76 17.47 -33.32
C PHE A 2 -8.49 16.35 -32.57
N LYS A 3 -8.53 15.17 -33.20
CA LYS A 3 -9.03 13.94 -32.55
C LYS A 3 -7.99 13.47 -31.51
N LEU A 4 -8.39 13.51 -30.25
CA LEU A 4 -7.71 12.79 -29.16
C LEU A 4 -7.73 11.28 -29.49
N LYS A 5 -6.59 10.71 -29.80
CA LYS A 5 -6.40 9.26 -29.87
C LYS A 5 -6.41 8.73 -28.43
N SER A 6 -7.48 8.01 -28.12
CA SER A 6 -7.74 7.28 -26.89
C SER A 6 -6.54 6.40 -26.50
N CYS A 7 -6.17 6.48 -25.25
CA CYS A 7 -5.13 5.71 -24.59
C CYS A 7 -5.61 4.26 -24.37
N SER A 8 -5.62 3.46 -25.43
CA SER A 8 -6.08 2.05 -25.41
C SER A 8 -4.95 1.03 -25.20
N ILE A 9 -3.76 1.44 -24.77
CA ILE A 9 -2.57 0.56 -24.72
C ILE A 9 -2.36 -0.06 -23.32
N ILE A 10 -3.03 0.42 -22.28
CA ILE A 10 -2.80 -0.06 -20.88
C ILE A 10 -3.72 -1.25 -20.51
N VAL A 11 -4.78 -1.50 -21.26
CA VAL A 11 -5.83 -2.46 -20.84
C VAL A 11 -5.40 -3.93 -20.95
N ASN A 12 -4.38 -4.26 -21.73
CA ASN A 12 -4.03 -5.67 -21.98
C ASN A 12 -2.96 -6.28 -21.03
N THR A 13 -2.37 -5.51 -20.13
CA THR A 13 -1.29 -6.01 -19.26
C THR A 13 -1.77 -6.36 -17.85
N LEU A 14 -2.95 -5.92 -17.45
CA LEU A 14 -3.49 -6.12 -16.09
C LEU A 14 -4.35 -7.39 -15.91
N GLN A 15 -4.63 -8.13 -16.98
CA GLN A 15 -5.46 -9.35 -16.94
C GLN A 15 -4.72 -10.63 -16.53
N SER A 16 -3.42 -10.57 -16.25
CA SER A 16 -2.71 -11.70 -15.68
C SER A 16 -2.92 -11.71 -14.15
N ALA A 17 -4.08 -12.18 -13.70
CA ALA A 17 -4.25 -12.57 -12.32
C ALA A 17 -3.12 -13.54 -11.95
N ALA A 18 -2.22 -13.13 -11.06
CA ALA A 18 -1.12 -13.96 -10.59
C ALA A 18 -1.72 -15.17 -9.87
N LYS A 19 -1.85 -16.30 -10.56
CA LYS A 19 -2.25 -17.56 -9.95
C LYS A 19 -1.11 -17.99 -9.02
N TYR A 20 -1.32 -17.86 -7.73
CA TYR A 20 -0.44 -18.49 -6.76
C TYR A 20 -0.68 -19.99 -6.83
N SER A 21 0.34 -20.77 -7.21
CA SER A 21 0.27 -22.23 -7.25
C SER A 21 -0.10 -22.78 -5.88
N ALA A 22 -0.88 -23.86 -5.81
CA ALA A 22 -1.28 -24.55 -4.59
C ALA A 22 -0.11 -25.03 -3.71
N ALA A 23 1.14 -24.97 -4.20
CA ALA A 23 2.40 -25.23 -3.47
C ALA A 23 3.01 -23.95 -2.87
N SER A 24 2.41 -22.76 -3.05
CA SER A 24 2.94 -21.51 -2.50
C SER A 24 2.49 -21.30 -1.05
N SER A 25 3.34 -20.64 -0.25
CA SER A 25 2.97 -20.21 1.10
C SER A 25 1.69 -19.37 1.06
N PRO A 26 0.86 -19.45 2.12
CA PRO A 26 -0.41 -18.73 2.18
C PRO A 26 -0.21 -17.22 2.05
N LEU A 27 -1.24 -16.52 1.54
CA LEU A 27 -1.22 -15.07 1.48
C LEU A 27 -1.06 -14.46 2.87
N GLN A 28 -0.14 -13.51 2.98
CA GLN A 28 0.10 -12.70 4.17
C GLN A 28 -0.34 -11.26 3.88
N LEU A 29 -0.97 -10.60 4.85
CA LEU A 29 -1.33 -9.20 4.76
C LEU A 29 -0.24 -8.30 5.36
N THR A 30 -0.08 -7.11 4.79
CA THR A 30 0.72 -6.02 5.38
C THR A 30 0.04 -4.68 5.16
N LEU A 31 0.20 -3.76 6.12
CA LEU A 31 -0.11 -2.36 5.85
C LEU A 31 1.05 -1.73 5.08
N ALA A 32 0.73 -1.02 4.01
CA ALA A 32 1.64 -0.11 3.32
C ALA A 32 1.07 1.31 3.39
N ILE A 33 1.91 2.30 3.73
CA ILE A 33 1.54 3.72 3.61
C ILE A 33 2.47 4.37 2.62
N LEU A 34 1.91 4.97 1.58
CA LEU A 34 2.59 5.89 0.70
C LEU A 34 2.47 7.28 1.32
N LYS A 35 3.60 7.84 1.71
CA LYS A 35 3.69 9.04 2.55
C LYS A 35 3.44 10.33 1.76
N PRO A 36 3.21 11.48 2.44
CA PRO A 36 2.88 12.73 1.79
C PRO A 36 3.89 13.17 0.71
N ASP A 37 5.20 12.98 0.90
CA ASP A 37 6.23 13.31 -0.09
C ASP A 37 6.04 12.56 -1.43
N LEU A 38 5.58 11.31 -1.35
CA LEU A 38 5.32 10.49 -2.53
C LEU A 38 3.96 10.84 -3.17
N VAL A 39 2.91 10.96 -2.33
CA VAL A 39 1.54 11.23 -2.83
C VAL A 39 1.42 12.60 -3.49
N GLN A 40 2.19 13.59 -3.05
CA GLN A 40 2.24 14.92 -3.65
C GLN A 40 2.96 14.96 -5.00
N HIS A 41 3.60 13.86 -5.43
CA HIS A 41 4.32 13.78 -6.69
C HIS A 41 3.74 12.66 -7.58
N PRO A 42 2.68 12.95 -8.37
CA PRO A 42 1.94 11.95 -9.13
C PRO A 42 2.81 11.01 -10.00
N PRO A 43 3.85 11.46 -10.71
CA PRO A 43 4.70 10.57 -11.48
C PRO A 43 5.45 9.53 -10.63
N ASN A 44 5.90 9.91 -9.43
CA ASN A 44 6.58 8.98 -8.52
C ASN A 44 5.58 8.01 -7.88
N LEU A 45 4.41 8.51 -7.50
CA LEU A 45 3.30 7.70 -6.99
C LEU A 45 2.92 6.60 -8.00
N GLN A 46 2.76 6.98 -9.28
CA GLN A 46 2.45 6.03 -10.35
C GLN A 46 3.53 4.94 -10.51
N LYS A 47 4.82 5.33 -10.41
CA LYS A 47 5.92 4.35 -10.45
C LYS A 47 5.86 3.37 -9.27
N VAL A 48 5.53 3.85 -8.06
CA VAL A 48 5.41 2.96 -6.90
C VAL A 48 4.18 2.05 -7.02
N HIS A 49 3.07 2.55 -7.56
CA HIS A 49 1.92 1.71 -7.89
C HIS A 49 2.28 0.61 -8.91
N GLN A 50 3.07 0.95 -9.92
CA GLN A 50 3.54 -0.04 -10.89
C GLN A 50 4.45 -1.09 -10.24
N ILE A 51 5.38 -0.67 -9.35
CA ILE A 51 6.20 -1.61 -8.58
C ILE A 51 5.33 -2.58 -7.77
N ILE A 52 4.28 -2.11 -7.09
CA ILE A 52 3.36 -2.95 -6.32
C ILE A 52 2.73 -4.03 -7.21
N VAL A 53 2.28 -3.65 -8.40
CA VAL A 53 1.65 -4.57 -9.37
C VAL A 53 2.67 -5.55 -9.97
N ASP A 54 3.83 -5.06 -10.40
CA ASP A 54 4.89 -5.87 -11.01
C ASP A 54 5.42 -6.93 -10.03
N GLU A 55 5.50 -6.57 -8.75
CA GLU A 55 5.90 -7.44 -7.65
C GLU A 55 4.77 -8.36 -7.16
N LYS A 56 3.67 -8.43 -7.92
CA LYS A 56 2.54 -9.34 -7.70
C LYS A 56 1.84 -9.16 -6.36
N PHE A 57 1.83 -7.95 -5.82
CA PHE A 57 0.94 -7.66 -4.71
C PHE A 57 -0.51 -7.54 -5.18
N LEU A 58 -1.41 -8.15 -4.43
CA LEU A 58 -2.84 -7.92 -4.55
C LEU A 58 -3.22 -6.80 -3.56
N ILE A 59 -3.94 -5.80 -4.04
CA ILE A 59 -4.37 -4.66 -3.23
C ILE A 59 -5.76 -4.97 -2.70
N VAL A 60 -5.87 -5.26 -1.40
CA VAL A 60 -7.12 -5.68 -0.74
C VAL A 60 -7.95 -4.47 -0.34
N ARG A 61 -7.29 -3.40 0.13
CA ARG A 61 -7.91 -2.12 0.50
C ARG A 61 -7.00 -0.98 0.09
N SER A 62 -7.62 0.14 -0.24
CA SER A 62 -6.92 1.38 -0.60
C SER A 62 -7.75 2.57 -0.14
N LYS A 63 -7.12 3.55 0.49
CA LYS A 63 -7.74 4.86 0.72
C LYS A 63 -6.72 5.98 0.83
N TYR A 64 -7.10 7.13 0.32
CA TYR A 64 -6.38 8.38 0.54
C TYR A 64 -6.95 9.10 1.74
N LEU A 65 -6.08 9.57 2.63
CA LEU A 65 -6.48 10.30 3.83
C LEU A 65 -5.41 11.29 4.27
N SER A 66 -5.83 12.30 5.04
CA SER A 66 -4.92 13.17 5.79
C SER A 66 -5.04 12.82 7.28
N LEU A 67 -3.92 12.57 7.94
CA LEU A 67 -3.91 12.31 9.37
C LEU A 67 -3.98 13.65 10.13
N SER A 68 -4.87 13.74 11.13
CA SER A 68 -4.74 14.78 12.15
C SER A 68 -3.47 14.54 12.98
N ARG A 69 -2.97 15.58 13.65
CA ARG A 69 -1.82 15.44 14.52
C ARG A 69 -2.03 14.36 15.58
N SER A 70 -3.21 14.34 16.25
CA SER A 70 -3.52 13.33 17.26
C SER A 70 -3.50 11.91 16.69
N ARG A 71 -4.11 11.69 15.51
CA ARG A 71 -4.07 10.37 14.87
C ARG A 71 -2.66 9.95 14.46
N ALA A 72 -1.81 10.88 14.05
CA ALA A 72 -0.40 10.59 13.78
C ALA A 72 0.36 10.25 15.07
N GLU A 73 0.07 10.93 16.17
CA GLU A 73 0.62 10.64 17.51
C GLU A 73 0.22 9.25 18.00
N ASP A 74 -1.05 8.87 17.82
CA ASP A 74 -1.57 7.54 18.18
C ASP A 74 -0.90 6.43 17.35
N PHE A 75 -0.80 6.62 16.04
CA PHE A 75 -0.19 5.63 15.14
C PHE A 75 1.29 5.39 15.45
N TYR A 76 2.03 6.45 15.74
CA TYR A 76 3.46 6.40 16.06
C TYR A 76 3.76 6.41 17.56
N ALA A 77 2.79 6.06 18.42
CA ALA A 77 2.94 6.09 19.88
C ALA A 77 4.15 5.29 20.39
N GLU A 78 4.50 4.18 19.75
CA GLU A 78 5.69 3.36 20.06
C GLU A 78 7.02 4.09 19.87
N HIS A 79 7.02 5.20 19.13
CA HIS A 79 8.19 6.05 18.92
C HIS A 79 8.24 7.25 19.86
N LYS A 80 7.27 7.39 20.78
CA LYS A 80 7.24 8.48 21.76
C LYS A 80 8.55 8.50 22.58
N GLY A 81 9.12 9.68 22.72
CA GLY A 81 10.42 9.86 23.38
C GLY A 81 11.65 9.70 22.47
N LYS A 82 11.51 9.20 21.25
CA LYS A 82 12.60 9.18 20.27
C LYS A 82 12.83 10.59 19.70
N PHE A 83 14.09 10.97 19.45
CA PHE A 83 14.46 12.29 18.93
C PHE A 83 13.77 12.69 17.61
N PHE A 84 13.36 11.71 16.80
CA PHE A 84 12.69 11.93 15.52
C PHE A 84 11.15 11.97 15.63
N TYR A 85 10.56 11.63 16.78
CA TYR A 85 9.10 11.45 16.94
C TYR A 85 8.30 12.68 16.51
N ASN A 86 8.60 13.85 17.09
CA ASN A 86 7.86 15.08 16.77
C ASN A 86 7.96 15.45 15.29
N ARG A 87 9.12 15.27 14.69
CA ARG A 87 9.34 15.52 13.26
C ARG A 87 8.54 14.55 12.41
N LEU A 88 8.47 13.26 12.79
CA LEU A 88 7.69 12.25 12.08
C LEU A 88 6.19 12.55 12.17
N VAL A 89 5.66 12.85 13.35
CA VAL A 89 4.25 13.21 13.58
C VAL A 89 3.89 14.46 12.77
N THR A 90 4.66 15.53 12.88
CA THR A 90 4.43 16.78 12.13
C THR A 90 4.41 16.51 10.61
N TYR A 91 5.35 15.72 10.13
CA TYR A 91 5.42 15.38 8.72
C TYR A 91 4.21 14.53 8.26
N MET A 92 3.83 13.50 9.01
CA MET A 92 2.72 12.62 8.63
C MET A 92 1.35 13.31 8.72
N SER A 93 1.23 14.40 9.49
CA SER A 93 0.03 15.25 9.54
C SER A 93 0.08 16.44 8.58
N SER A 94 1.15 16.59 7.79
CA SER A 94 1.31 17.77 6.90
C SER A 94 0.67 17.63 5.53
N GLY A 95 0.15 16.45 5.18
CA GLY A 95 -0.40 16.24 3.84
C GLY A 95 -1.12 14.89 3.71
N ARG A 96 -1.69 14.70 2.52
CA ARG A 96 -2.41 13.48 2.18
C ARG A 96 -1.45 12.32 2.00
N CYS A 97 -1.80 11.16 2.56
CA CYS A 97 -1.13 9.88 2.32
C CYS A 97 -2.11 8.86 1.72
N GLN A 98 -1.58 7.76 1.22
CA GLN A 98 -2.39 6.62 0.78
C GLN A 98 -2.05 5.43 1.66
N ALA A 99 -3.06 4.85 2.33
CA ALA A 99 -2.96 3.59 3.04
C ALA A 99 -3.45 2.44 2.16
N LEU A 100 -2.71 1.34 2.14
CA LEU A 100 -3.00 0.15 1.37
C LEU A 100 -2.92 -1.09 2.26
N VAL A 101 -3.86 -2.02 2.11
CA VAL A 101 -3.70 -3.40 2.60
C VAL A 101 -3.23 -4.24 1.42
N LEU A 102 -2.00 -4.74 1.50
CA LEU A 102 -1.36 -5.52 0.46
C LEU A 102 -1.32 -6.99 0.86
N ALA A 103 -1.59 -7.89 -0.10
CA ALA A 103 -1.56 -9.33 0.08
C ALA A 103 -0.63 -10.00 -0.93
N ARG A 104 0.22 -10.89 -0.45
CA ARG A 104 1.01 -11.87 -1.22
C ARG A 104 1.66 -12.87 -0.26
N PRO A 105 2.24 -13.98 -0.72
CA PRO A 105 3.13 -14.79 0.12
C PRO A 105 4.32 -13.96 0.63
N GLY A 106 4.54 -13.97 1.95
CA GLY A 106 5.63 -13.22 2.58
C GLY A 106 5.54 -11.69 2.41
N ALA A 107 4.32 -11.13 2.40
CA ALA A 107 4.05 -9.71 2.09
C ALA A 107 4.86 -8.74 2.95
N ILE A 108 4.96 -9.00 4.26
CA ILE A 108 5.65 -8.11 5.21
C ILE A 108 7.13 -7.95 4.83
N GLY A 109 7.82 -9.08 4.71
CA GLY A 109 9.26 -9.09 4.38
C GLY A 109 9.51 -8.48 3.01
N HIS A 110 8.70 -8.86 2.02
CA HIS A 110 8.89 -8.42 0.65
C HIS A 110 8.62 -6.91 0.46
N TRP A 111 7.53 -6.38 1.05
CA TRP A 111 7.26 -4.95 1.01
C TRP A 111 8.38 -4.13 1.65
N ARG A 112 8.89 -4.58 2.80
CA ARG A 112 10.02 -3.93 3.49
C ARG A 112 11.30 -3.97 2.65
N GLN A 113 11.56 -5.08 1.94
CA GLN A 113 12.68 -5.20 1.00
C GLN A 113 12.55 -4.21 -0.15
N LEU A 114 11.37 -4.10 -0.77
CA LEU A 114 11.12 -3.13 -1.85
C LEU A 114 11.28 -1.68 -1.38
N MET A 115 10.82 -1.37 -0.17
CA MET A 115 11.03 -0.04 0.39
C MET A 115 12.51 0.29 0.61
N GLY A 116 13.32 -0.68 0.96
CA GLY A 116 14.71 -0.48 1.36
C GLY A 116 14.88 0.12 2.76
N PRO A 117 16.12 0.33 3.23
CA PRO A 117 16.45 0.88 4.55
C PRO A 117 15.91 2.30 4.75
N THR A 118 15.68 2.67 6.03
CA THR A 118 15.15 4.00 6.39
C THR A 118 16.13 5.14 6.22
N LYS A 119 17.43 4.85 6.20
CA LYS A 119 18.53 5.81 6.03
C LYS A 119 18.70 6.19 4.56
N VAL A 120 17.88 7.13 4.07
CA VAL A 120 17.78 7.48 2.65
C VAL A 120 19.11 7.80 2.01
N PHE A 121 19.95 8.58 2.69
CA PHE A 121 21.25 8.95 2.13
C PHE A 121 22.09 7.72 1.78
N SER A 122 22.27 6.78 2.70
CA SER A 122 23.03 5.57 2.43
C SER A 122 22.29 4.63 1.46
N THR A 123 20.95 4.58 1.51
CA THR A 123 20.13 3.72 0.67
C THR A 123 20.27 4.06 -0.80
N ARG A 124 20.45 5.34 -1.15
CA ARG A 124 20.69 5.78 -2.53
C ARG A 124 21.95 5.14 -3.15
N PHE A 125 22.91 4.77 -2.34
CA PHE A 125 24.15 4.12 -2.81
C PHE A 125 24.11 2.60 -2.64
N THR A 126 23.52 2.09 -1.54
CA THR A 126 23.54 0.67 -1.21
C THR A 126 22.39 -0.12 -1.84
N GLN A 127 21.23 0.53 -2.03
CA GLN A 127 20.02 -0.06 -2.63
C GLN A 127 19.28 0.96 -3.52
N PRO A 128 19.94 1.46 -4.59
CA PRO A 128 19.40 2.54 -5.43
C PRO A 128 18.09 2.17 -6.12
N ALA A 129 17.83 0.88 -6.37
CA ALA A 129 16.59 0.41 -6.99
C ALA A 129 15.40 0.34 -6.03
N SER A 130 15.61 0.43 -4.71
CA SER A 130 14.53 0.44 -3.73
C SER A 130 13.69 1.71 -3.79
N ILE A 131 12.45 1.66 -3.28
CA ILE A 131 11.55 2.83 -3.27
C ILE A 131 12.19 4.02 -2.55
N ARG A 132 12.85 3.80 -1.42
CA ARG A 132 13.53 4.86 -0.68
C ARG A 132 14.80 5.35 -1.36
N GLY A 133 15.51 4.48 -2.07
CA GLY A 133 16.66 4.85 -2.89
C GLY A 133 16.29 5.77 -4.04
N GLN A 134 15.16 5.49 -4.69
CA GLN A 134 14.68 6.26 -5.84
C GLN A 134 13.95 7.55 -5.45
N PHE A 135 13.07 7.49 -4.45
CA PHE A 135 12.09 8.56 -4.17
C PHE A 135 12.25 9.23 -2.80
N GLY A 136 13.00 8.62 -1.87
CA GLY A 136 13.21 9.19 -0.55
C GLY A 136 13.97 10.50 -0.60
N LEU A 137 13.54 11.47 0.21
CA LEU A 137 14.17 12.79 0.32
C LEU A 137 15.08 12.90 1.54
N THR A 138 14.62 12.41 2.67
CA THR A 138 15.34 12.38 3.97
C THR A 138 14.92 11.14 4.76
N ASP A 139 15.58 10.85 5.88
CA ASP A 139 15.23 9.73 6.78
C ASP A 139 13.80 9.82 7.35
N THR A 140 13.17 11.01 7.34
CA THR A 140 11.76 11.21 7.74
C THR A 140 10.84 11.17 6.50
N ARG A 141 11.20 11.94 5.45
CA ARG A 141 10.50 11.97 4.16
C ARG A 141 11.07 10.84 3.29
N ASN A 142 10.71 9.60 3.63
CA ASN A 142 11.30 8.39 3.06
C ASN A 142 10.28 7.53 2.32
N SER A 143 9.29 8.17 1.73
CA SER A 143 8.31 7.66 0.77
C SER A 143 7.32 6.64 1.30
N GLY A 144 7.71 5.72 2.18
CA GLY A 144 6.82 4.64 2.58
C GLY A 144 6.97 4.16 4.02
N HIS A 145 5.89 3.49 4.50
CA HIS A 145 5.85 2.70 5.73
C HIS A 145 5.35 1.29 5.39
N GLY A 146 5.76 0.31 6.17
CA GLY A 146 5.27 -1.06 6.13
C GLY A 146 5.40 -1.71 7.49
N SER A 147 4.43 -2.54 7.84
CA SER A 147 4.42 -3.33 9.07
C SER A 147 5.68 -4.20 9.16
N ASP A 148 6.12 -4.52 10.37
CA ASP A 148 7.33 -5.31 10.62
C ASP A 148 7.04 -6.74 11.08
N SER A 149 5.81 -7.02 11.49
CA SER A 149 5.35 -8.33 11.95
C SER A 149 3.85 -8.52 11.64
N GLU A 150 3.34 -9.73 11.75
CA GLU A 150 1.91 -10.02 11.57
C GLU A 150 1.06 -9.32 12.65
N GLN A 151 1.55 -9.28 13.88
CA GLN A 151 0.87 -8.59 14.97
C GLN A 151 0.78 -7.10 14.70
N THR A 152 1.87 -6.49 14.27
CA THR A 152 1.91 -5.06 13.90
C THR A 152 1.01 -4.81 12.69
N ALA A 153 1.04 -5.68 11.68
CA ALA A 153 0.19 -5.58 10.50
C ALA A 153 -1.30 -5.59 10.87
N ALA A 154 -1.75 -6.51 11.72
CA ALA A 154 -3.15 -6.58 12.16
C ALA A 154 -3.58 -5.30 12.89
N ARG A 155 -2.76 -4.81 13.84
CA ARG A 155 -3.02 -3.56 14.57
C ARG A 155 -3.08 -2.35 13.63
N GLU A 156 -2.12 -2.22 12.73
CA GLU A 156 -2.00 -1.09 11.82
C GLU A 156 -3.08 -1.09 10.74
N ILE A 157 -3.45 -2.27 10.22
CA ILE A 157 -4.57 -2.44 9.29
C ILE A 157 -5.87 -1.99 9.98
N HIS A 158 -6.15 -2.46 11.19
CA HIS A 158 -7.32 -2.04 11.94
C HIS A 158 -7.36 -0.52 12.22
N PHE A 159 -6.20 0.09 12.49
CA PHE A 159 -6.09 1.53 12.70
C PHE A 159 -6.53 2.34 11.47
N PHE A 160 -6.13 1.93 10.27
CA PHE A 160 -6.48 2.62 9.03
C PHE A 160 -7.81 2.16 8.45
N PHE A 161 -8.18 0.91 8.62
CA PHE A 161 -9.37 0.28 8.06
C PHE A 161 -10.15 -0.44 9.17
N PRO A 162 -10.79 0.30 10.11
CA PRO A 162 -11.52 -0.30 11.22
C PRO A 162 -12.71 -1.15 10.76
N GLU A 163 -13.21 -0.90 9.54
CA GLU A 163 -14.25 -1.66 8.88
C GLU A 163 -13.77 -2.97 8.24
N PHE A 164 -12.46 -3.23 8.21
CA PHE A 164 -11.86 -4.40 7.60
C PHE A 164 -11.44 -5.41 8.68
N ASP A 165 -12.18 -6.51 8.77
CA ASP A 165 -11.83 -7.63 9.65
C ASP A 165 -10.92 -8.61 8.93
N VAL A 166 -9.70 -8.77 9.44
CA VAL A 166 -8.68 -9.69 8.89
C VAL A 166 -9.10 -11.15 9.04
N GLN A 167 -9.82 -11.50 10.11
CA GLN A 167 -10.26 -12.89 10.33
C GLN A 167 -11.41 -13.24 9.39
N GLU A 168 -12.37 -12.34 9.22
CA GLU A 168 -13.44 -12.50 8.24
C GLU A 168 -12.89 -12.61 6.82
N TRP A 169 -11.92 -11.76 6.45
CA TRP A 169 -11.28 -11.85 5.15
C TRP A 169 -10.54 -13.19 4.95
N ASN A 170 -9.83 -13.67 5.96
CA ASN A 170 -9.14 -14.96 5.92
C ASN A 170 -10.12 -16.13 5.75
N ALA A 171 -11.28 -16.07 6.38
CA ALA A 171 -12.30 -17.14 6.31
C ALA A 171 -13.12 -17.08 5.01
N GLY A 172 -13.27 -15.90 4.41
CA GLY A 172 -14.13 -15.67 3.25
C GLY A 172 -13.38 -15.40 1.95
N ASP A 173 -12.87 -14.19 1.80
CA ASP A 173 -12.36 -13.70 0.50
C ASP A 173 -10.99 -14.24 0.11
N ARG A 174 -10.15 -14.61 1.07
CA ARG A 174 -8.76 -15.04 0.86
C ARG A 174 -8.61 -16.12 -0.20
N GLY A 175 -9.49 -17.14 -0.20
CA GLY A 175 -9.44 -18.22 -1.19
C GLY A 175 -9.58 -17.72 -2.63
N ALA A 176 -10.43 -16.73 -2.88
CA ALA A 176 -10.56 -16.11 -4.19
C ALA A 176 -9.28 -15.35 -4.60
N PHE A 177 -8.64 -14.68 -3.65
CA PHE A 177 -7.35 -14.01 -3.87
C PHE A 177 -6.23 -15.01 -4.16
N GLU A 178 -6.17 -16.14 -3.45
CA GLU A 178 -5.17 -17.20 -3.66
C GLU A 178 -5.33 -17.90 -5.02
N THR A 179 -6.57 -18.09 -5.47
CA THR A 179 -6.86 -18.74 -6.76
C THR A 179 -6.84 -17.79 -7.96
N GLY A 180 -6.68 -16.47 -7.71
CA GLY A 180 -6.72 -15.45 -8.74
C GLY A 180 -8.13 -15.15 -9.28
N CYS A 181 -9.19 -15.58 -8.56
CA CYS A 181 -10.58 -15.25 -8.90
C CYS A 181 -10.94 -13.83 -8.46
N VAL A 182 -10.09 -12.88 -8.84
CA VAL A 182 -10.23 -11.45 -8.53
C VAL A 182 -10.08 -10.62 -9.78
N THR A 183 -10.72 -9.46 -9.80
CA THR A 183 -10.57 -8.42 -10.83
C THR A 183 -10.05 -7.14 -10.19
N PHE A 184 -9.28 -6.35 -10.93
CA PHE A 184 -8.78 -5.06 -10.46
C PHE A 184 -9.78 -3.96 -10.77
N ASP A 185 -10.18 -3.22 -9.74
CA ASP A 185 -11.03 -2.04 -9.83
C ASP A 185 -10.14 -0.80 -9.89
N GLU A 186 -10.06 -0.16 -11.06
CA GLU A 186 -9.21 1.01 -11.30
C GLU A 186 -9.73 2.27 -10.57
N ILE A 187 -11.03 2.35 -10.27
CA ILE A 187 -11.64 3.51 -9.59
C ILE A 187 -11.23 3.52 -8.11
N ASP A 188 -11.45 2.39 -7.43
CA ASP A 188 -11.11 2.26 -6.02
C ASP A 188 -9.66 1.82 -5.78
N TYR A 189 -8.98 1.42 -6.87
CA TYR A 189 -7.61 0.94 -6.87
C TYR A 189 -7.41 -0.27 -5.94
N ILE A 190 -8.28 -1.28 -6.08
CA ILE A 190 -8.25 -2.53 -5.31
C ILE A 190 -8.58 -3.74 -6.18
N HIS A 191 -8.21 -4.93 -5.70
CA HIS A 191 -8.70 -6.20 -6.22
C HIS A 191 -10.00 -6.58 -5.52
N ARG A 192 -11.01 -6.99 -6.28
CA ARG A 192 -12.30 -7.48 -5.78
C ARG A 192 -12.52 -8.92 -6.21
N THR A 193 -13.19 -9.71 -5.38
CA THR A 193 -13.63 -11.05 -5.76
C THR A 193 -14.68 -10.97 -6.88
N MET A 194 -14.56 -11.82 -7.89
CA MET A 194 -15.45 -11.80 -9.07
C MET A 194 -16.93 -12.08 -8.74
N ASN A 195 -17.22 -12.66 -7.58
CA ASN A 195 -18.57 -13.08 -7.17
C ASN A 195 -19.29 -12.07 -6.27
N LYS A 196 -18.69 -10.93 -5.93
CA LYS A 196 -19.35 -9.87 -5.14
C LYS A 196 -19.74 -8.72 -6.07
N SER A 197 -21.06 -8.49 -6.27
CA SER A 197 -21.56 -7.25 -6.87
C SER A 197 -21.03 -6.05 -6.10
N PRO A 198 -20.70 -4.93 -6.77
CA PRO A 198 -20.24 -3.73 -6.09
C PRO A 198 -21.28 -3.29 -5.03
N ALA A 199 -20.82 -2.96 -3.85
CA ALA A 199 -21.67 -2.35 -2.83
C ALA A 199 -22.28 -1.04 -3.39
N PRO A 200 -23.52 -0.70 -3.07
CA PRO A 200 -24.13 0.54 -3.52
C PRO A 200 -23.29 1.72 -3.05
N LEU A 201 -23.04 2.65 -3.97
CA LEU A 201 -22.34 3.90 -3.69
C LEU A 201 -23.06 4.63 -2.56
N THR A 202 -22.51 4.62 -1.36
CA THR A 202 -22.93 5.54 -0.31
C THR A 202 -22.55 6.94 -0.78
N SER A 203 -23.55 7.84 -0.83
CA SER A 203 -23.39 9.24 -1.19
C SER A 203 -22.20 9.83 -0.44
N ARG A 204 -21.27 10.39 -1.19
CA ARG A 204 -20.15 11.18 -0.67
C ARG A 204 -20.74 12.56 -0.31
N ASP A 205 -20.96 12.81 0.97
CA ASP A 205 -21.11 14.14 1.52
C ASP A 205 -19.74 14.74 1.82
#